data_9ddb5c0a2ec7f6f971bf42b92e73ea3c
#
_entry.id   9ddb5c0a2ec7f6f971bf42b92e73ea3c
#
_cell.length_a   1.000
_cell.length_b   1.000
_cell.length_c   1.000
_cell.angle_alpha   90.00
_cell.angle_beta   90.00
_cell.angle_gamma   90.00
#
_symmetry.space_group_name_H-M   'P 1'
#
loop_
_entity.id
_entity.type
_entity.pdbx_description
1 polymer ?
#
loop_
_entity_poly.entity_id
_entity_poly.type
_entity_poly.pdbx_seq_one_letter_code
_entity_poly.pdbx_strand_id
1 'polypeptide(L)'
;MTAQIQQLTSELTLERINEIPVLTLNHPVGSARIALQGAQLLNWQPKGAEQDIFWLSEIEPFTQGVAIRGGVPLCYPWFGGVKQPSHGTARLRLWQLSDYDLQANEVRLEFSLFSEYGVIEAKMKMEFTDKCTMTLTHLGQEPAQAALHSYFNIGDISQIEVQNLPSRCYDSLQGKHTDVPSTRKIEQGVDCIYTLEEDKTFLVDKAFNRRIQITHHHADSIVLWNPWEKTPSAMKADGYRNMVCIETARLEKLLQFGESISAEITASLADI
;
A
#
# COMPACT_ATOMS: atom_id res chain seq x y z
N MET A 1 26.45 17.29 -0.16
CA MET A 1 25.91 17.32 -1.55
C MET A 1 24.48 17.79 -1.44
N THR A 2 24.13 18.93 -2.02
CA THR A 2 22.75 19.43 -2.10
C THR A 2 21.93 18.44 -2.91
N ALA A 3 20.83 17.93 -2.35
CA ALA A 3 19.91 17.08 -3.09
C ALA A 3 19.45 17.81 -4.35
N GLN A 4 19.63 17.21 -5.51
CA GLN A 4 19.21 17.79 -6.78
C GLN A 4 17.71 17.61 -6.88
N ILE A 5 16.93 18.67 -6.66
CA ILE A 5 15.48 18.70 -6.83
C ILE A 5 15.20 19.06 -8.29
N GLN A 6 14.45 18.22 -8.99
CA GLN A 6 13.95 18.48 -10.33
C GLN A 6 12.48 18.84 -10.26
N GLN A 7 12.15 20.05 -10.67
CA GLN A 7 10.76 20.52 -10.82
C GLN A 7 10.17 19.93 -12.10
N LEU A 8 9.07 19.16 -12.00
CA LEU A 8 8.31 18.65 -13.14
C LEU A 8 7.15 19.59 -13.49
N THR A 9 6.41 20.03 -12.46
CA THR A 9 5.36 21.07 -12.53
C THR A 9 5.46 21.96 -11.29
N SER A 10 4.55 22.93 -11.14
CA SER A 10 4.45 23.74 -9.91
C SER A 10 4.11 22.88 -8.67
N GLU A 11 3.43 21.76 -8.85
CA GLU A 11 2.93 20.88 -7.79
C GLU A 11 3.68 19.55 -7.68
N LEU A 12 4.50 19.18 -8.66
CA LEU A 12 5.17 17.88 -8.72
C LEU A 12 6.68 18.05 -8.85
N THR A 13 7.42 17.50 -7.90
CA THR A 13 8.89 17.52 -7.88
C THR A 13 9.45 16.11 -7.76
N LEU A 14 10.64 15.91 -8.31
CA LEU A 14 11.44 14.70 -8.13
C LEU A 14 12.69 15.07 -7.32
N GLU A 15 12.87 14.38 -6.21
CA GLU A 15 14.04 14.52 -5.35
C GLU A 15 14.65 13.14 -5.05
N ARG A 16 15.83 13.12 -4.46
CA ARG A 16 16.45 11.88 -4.00
C ARG A 16 16.48 11.86 -2.48
N ILE A 17 15.85 10.85 -1.88
CA ILE A 17 15.96 10.54 -0.45
C ILE A 17 16.95 9.40 -0.30
N ASN A 18 18.14 9.69 0.21
CA ASN A 18 19.30 8.80 0.23
C ASN A 18 19.55 8.20 -1.18
N GLU A 19 19.29 6.92 -1.41
CA GLU A 19 19.55 6.27 -2.71
C GLU A 19 18.33 6.22 -3.63
N ILE A 20 17.14 6.56 -3.13
CA ILE A 20 15.88 6.35 -3.85
C ILE A 20 15.33 7.67 -4.40
N PRO A 21 15.01 7.74 -5.71
CA PRO A 21 14.26 8.86 -6.27
C PRO A 21 12.81 8.84 -5.77
N VAL A 22 12.33 9.98 -5.30
CA VAL A 22 10.98 10.16 -4.73
C VAL A 22 10.28 11.33 -5.40
N LEU A 23 9.07 11.10 -5.89
CA LEU A 23 8.15 12.15 -6.33
C LEU A 23 7.45 12.73 -5.11
N THR A 24 7.40 14.05 -5.04
CA THR A 24 6.62 14.80 -4.05
C THR A 24 5.53 15.59 -4.76
N LEU A 25 4.29 15.29 -4.42
CA LEU A 25 3.09 15.97 -4.90
C LEU A 25 2.59 16.92 -3.80
N ASN A 26 2.43 18.21 -4.15
CA ASN A 26 1.76 19.22 -3.33
C ASN A 26 0.67 19.88 -4.18
N HIS A 27 -0.56 19.40 -4.05
CA HIS A 27 -1.67 19.79 -4.90
C HIS A 27 -2.90 20.19 -4.07
N PRO A 28 -3.84 21.02 -4.58
CA PRO A 28 -5.08 21.34 -3.85
C PRO A 28 -5.93 20.15 -3.41
N VAL A 29 -5.82 18.98 -4.03
CA VAL A 29 -6.50 17.75 -3.58
C VAL A 29 -5.81 17.05 -2.41
N GLY A 30 -4.56 17.41 -2.11
CA GLY A 30 -3.76 16.81 -1.04
C GLY A 30 -2.29 16.70 -1.40
N SER A 31 -1.52 16.10 -0.51
CA SER A 31 -0.10 15.83 -0.70
C SER A 31 0.21 14.35 -0.70
N ALA A 32 1.23 13.94 -1.45
CA ALA A 32 1.69 12.56 -1.49
C ALA A 32 3.19 12.48 -1.81
N ARG A 33 3.84 11.41 -1.37
CA ARG A 33 5.19 11.04 -1.80
C ARG A 33 5.19 9.64 -2.36
N ILE A 34 5.85 9.47 -3.50
CA ILE A 34 5.91 8.18 -4.20
C ILE A 34 7.36 7.86 -4.53
N ALA A 35 7.88 6.76 -4.01
CA ALA A 35 9.19 6.26 -4.39
C ALA A 35 9.13 5.66 -5.79
N LEU A 36 10.08 6.00 -6.67
CA LEU A 36 10.21 5.34 -7.96
C LEU A 36 10.60 3.87 -7.80
N GLN A 37 11.30 3.51 -6.71
CA GLN A 37 11.45 2.10 -6.36
C GLN A 37 10.12 1.51 -5.94
N GLY A 38 9.64 0.52 -6.68
CA GLY A 38 8.38 -0.15 -6.44
C GLY A 38 7.15 0.62 -6.90
N ALA A 39 7.27 1.81 -7.51
CA ALA A 39 6.18 2.77 -7.66
C ALA A 39 5.38 2.84 -6.35
N GLN A 40 6.11 2.95 -5.21
CA GLN A 40 5.54 2.77 -3.89
C GLN A 40 5.01 4.09 -3.35
N LEU A 41 3.70 4.19 -3.14
CA LEU A 41 3.10 5.29 -2.40
C LEU A 41 3.61 5.23 -0.96
N LEU A 42 4.35 6.25 -0.52
CA LEU A 42 4.96 6.31 0.81
C LEU A 42 3.99 6.89 1.83
N ASN A 43 3.33 7.98 1.46
CA ASN A 43 2.29 8.61 2.27
C ASN A 43 1.33 9.38 1.36
N TRP A 44 0.15 9.65 1.89
CA TRP A 44 -0.88 10.46 1.26
C TRP A 44 -1.71 11.15 2.35
N GLN A 45 -1.83 12.46 2.23
CA GLN A 45 -2.66 13.27 3.08
C GLN A 45 -3.69 14.00 2.21
N PRO A 46 -4.96 13.57 2.18
CA PRO A 46 -6.00 14.24 1.43
C PRO A 46 -6.25 15.65 1.97
N LYS A 47 -6.82 16.51 1.15
CA LYS A 47 -7.16 17.87 1.53
C LYS A 47 -7.97 17.90 2.84
N GLY A 48 -7.53 18.71 3.80
CA GLY A 48 -8.18 18.90 5.08
C GLY A 48 -7.97 17.78 6.10
N ALA A 49 -7.26 16.72 5.77
CA ALA A 49 -6.85 15.71 6.74
C ALA A 49 -5.70 16.26 7.62
N GLU A 50 -5.74 15.95 8.91
CA GLU A 50 -4.66 16.33 9.85
C GLU A 50 -3.50 15.31 9.83
N GLN A 51 -3.77 14.07 9.41
CA GLN A 51 -2.83 12.96 9.45
C GLN A 51 -2.71 12.28 8.09
N ASP A 52 -1.51 11.80 7.79
CA ASP A 52 -1.31 10.88 6.67
C ASP A 52 -2.18 9.63 6.80
N ILE A 53 -2.64 9.11 5.67
CA ILE A 53 -3.40 7.86 5.63
C ILE A 53 -2.47 6.66 5.79
N PHE A 54 -1.27 6.71 5.19
CA PHE A 54 -0.33 5.62 5.22
C PHE A 54 0.83 5.88 6.19
N TRP A 55 1.19 4.85 6.92
CA TRP A 55 2.32 4.84 7.82
C TRP A 55 3.62 4.56 7.07
N LEU A 56 4.65 5.33 7.37
CA LEU A 56 6.01 5.12 6.88
C LEU A 56 6.95 5.02 8.07
N SER A 57 7.87 4.07 8.07
CA SER A 57 8.83 3.94 9.15
C SER A 57 9.72 5.19 9.28
N GLU A 58 9.83 5.71 10.49
CA GLU A 58 10.70 6.85 10.79
C GLU A 58 12.21 6.55 10.62
N ILE A 59 12.56 5.26 10.65
CA ILE A 59 13.96 4.79 10.52
C ILE A 59 14.21 4.10 9.18
N GLU A 60 13.32 4.33 8.18
CA GLU A 60 13.52 3.80 6.84
C GLU A 60 14.79 4.38 6.20
N PRO A 61 15.77 3.54 5.81
CA PRO A 61 17.05 4.04 5.29
C PRO A 61 17.02 4.44 3.82
N PHE A 62 15.97 4.09 3.06
CA PHE A 62 15.84 4.35 1.62
C PHE A 62 17.05 3.84 0.80
N THR A 63 17.39 2.57 1.00
CA THR A 63 18.48 1.90 0.28
C THR A 63 17.95 1.23 -0.98
N GLN A 64 18.57 1.51 -2.13
CA GLN A 64 18.15 0.92 -3.41
C GLN A 64 18.27 -0.61 -3.41
N GLY A 65 17.24 -1.29 -3.93
CA GLY A 65 17.17 -2.75 -3.96
C GLY A 65 16.73 -3.40 -2.64
N VAL A 66 16.51 -2.60 -1.58
CA VAL A 66 15.97 -3.06 -0.30
C VAL A 66 14.52 -2.59 -0.17
N ALA A 67 13.64 -3.47 0.31
CA ALA A 67 12.22 -3.14 0.45
C ALA A 67 12.00 -2.01 1.45
N ILE A 68 11.26 -0.97 1.05
CA ILE A 68 10.89 0.17 1.89
C ILE A 68 9.82 -0.27 2.90
N ARG A 69 10.00 0.09 4.18
CA ARG A 69 9.09 -0.26 5.27
C ARG A 69 8.01 0.81 5.45
N GLY A 70 6.79 0.48 5.04
CA GLY A 70 5.63 1.37 5.16
C GLY A 70 5.05 1.80 3.82
N GLY A 71 4.10 2.72 3.81
CA GLY A 71 3.37 3.10 2.62
C GLY A 71 2.57 1.94 2.03
N VAL A 72 2.66 1.77 0.71
CA VAL A 72 1.97 0.70 -0.03
C VAL A 72 2.96 -0.07 -0.91
N PRO A 73 3.77 -1.00 -0.35
CA PRO A 73 4.62 -1.87 -1.15
C PRO A 73 3.79 -2.75 -2.08
N LEU A 74 4.32 -3.01 -3.28
CA LEU A 74 3.72 -3.95 -4.23
C LEU A 74 4.31 -5.33 -4.05
N CYS A 75 3.51 -6.30 -3.65
CA CYS A 75 3.85 -7.71 -3.73
C CYS A 75 3.49 -8.21 -5.13
N TYR A 76 4.50 -8.39 -6.00
CA TYR A 76 4.32 -8.76 -7.41
C TYR A 76 5.66 -9.24 -8.00
N PRO A 77 5.69 -10.26 -8.86
CA PRO A 77 4.59 -11.04 -9.43
C PRO A 77 4.20 -12.28 -8.59
N TRP A 78 4.66 -12.39 -7.34
CA TRP A 78 4.21 -13.40 -6.37
C TRP A 78 4.09 -12.80 -4.97
N PHE A 79 3.29 -13.47 -4.13
CA PHE A 79 3.04 -13.07 -2.74
C PHE A 79 3.75 -14.01 -1.76
N GLY A 80 4.16 -13.48 -0.60
CA GLY A 80 4.75 -14.26 0.48
C GLY A 80 6.07 -14.91 0.13
N GLY A 81 6.33 -16.04 0.76
CA GLY A 81 7.57 -16.81 0.63
C GLY A 81 7.54 -17.91 -0.41
N VAL A 82 6.58 -17.94 -1.35
CA VAL A 82 6.46 -18.99 -2.37
C VAL A 82 7.68 -19.06 -3.30
N LYS A 83 8.35 -17.93 -3.49
CA LYS A 83 9.63 -17.78 -4.19
C LYS A 83 10.49 -16.73 -3.50
N GLN A 84 11.78 -16.70 -3.83
CA GLN A 84 12.69 -15.63 -3.40
C GLN A 84 12.88 -14.59 -4.51
N PRO A 85 13.00 -13.29 -4.17
CA PRO A 85 12.80 -12.72 -2.85
C PRO A 85 11.33 -12.80 -2.41
N SER A 86 11.08 -12.85 -1.11
CA SER A 86 9.71 -12.83 -0.57
C SER A 86 8.93 -11.63 -1.09
N HIS A 87 7.65 -11.81 -1.44
CA HIS A 87 6.73 -10.82 -2.02
C HIS A 87 7.13 -10.28 -3.41
N GLY A 88 7.92 -11.04 -4.17
CA GLY A 88 8.29 -10.67 -5.53
C GLY A 88 9.37 -9.61 -5.64
N THR A 89 9.60 -9.17 -6.87
CA THR A 89 10.71 -8.26 -7.22
C THR A 89 10.27 -6.82 -7.46
N ALA A 90 8.99 -6.57 -7.71
CA ALA A 90 8.50 -5.26 -8.15
C ALA A 90 8.86 -4.12 -7.19
N ARG A 91 8.72 -4.36 -5.88
CA ARG A 91 9.04 -3.39 -4.82
C ARG A 91 10.54 -3.10 -4.63
N LEU A 92 11.40 -3.87 -5.28
CA LEU A 92 12.87 -3.72 -5.20
C LEU A 92 13.46 -3.04 -6.44
N ARG A 93 12.65 -2.88 -7.49
CA ARG A 93 13.09 -2.37 -8.81
C ARG A 93 12.63 -0.93 -9.00
N LEU A 94 13.42 -0.16 -9.76
CA LEU A 94 13.02 1.18 -10.18
C LEU A 94 11.97 1.10 -11.28
N TRP A 95 10.89 1.87 -11.11
CA TRP A 95 9.85 2.10 -12.10
C TRP A 95 10.07 3.47 -12.74
N GLN A 96 9.52 3.67 -13.90
CA GLN A 96 9.55 4.95 -14.59
C GLN A 96 8.20 5.65 -14.44
N LEU A 97 8.21 6.95 -14.09
CA LEU A 97 7.04 7.80 -14.28
C LEU A 97 6.81 7.93 -15.78
N SER A 98 5.78 7.26 -16.30
CA SER A 98 5.50 7.17 -17.73
C SER A 98 4.48 8.18 -18.22
N ASP A 99 3.60 8.65 -17.34
CA ASP A 99 2.61 9.69 -17.64
C ASP A 99 2.18 10.39 -16.34
N TYR A 100 1.73 11.65 -16.45
CA TYR A 100 1.08 12.37 -15.38
C TYR A 100 0.15 13.45 -15.92
N ASP A 101 -0.97 13.64 -15.23
CA ASP A 101 -1.96 14.68 -15.54
C ASP A 101 -2.44 15.32 -14.23
N LEU A 102 -2.31 16.64 -14.12
CA LEU A 102 -2.69 17.41 -12.95
C LEU A 102 -3.81 18.37 -13.35
N GLN A 103 -5.03 18.06 -12.89
CA GLN A 103 -6.22 18.88 -13.11
C GLN A 103 -6.64 19.52 -11.78
N ALA A 104 -7.44 20.57 -11.79
CA ALA A 104 -7.80 21.32 -10.59
C ALA A 104 -8.32 20.48 -9.41
N ASN A 105 -9.00 19.37 -9.67
CA ASN A 105 -9.64 18.50 -8.67
C ASN A 105 -9.17 17.05 -8.72
N GLU A 106 -8.18 16.74 -9.53
CA GLU A 106 -7.68 15.40 -9.75
C GLU A 106 -6.21 15.41 -10.15
N VAL A 107 -5.46 14.46 -9.62
CA VAL A 107 -4.11 14.15 -10.08
C VAL A 107 -4.04 12.70 -10.48
N ARG A 108 -3.51 12.41 -11.66
CA ARG A 108 -3.22 11.07 -12.14
C ARG A 108 -1.72 10.93 -12.39
N LEU A 109 -1.12 9.88 -11.83
CA LEU A 109 0.26 9.49 -12.06
C LEU A 109 0.28 8.05 -12.59
N GLU A 110 1.08 7.78 -13.62
CA GLU A 110 1.26 6.43 -14.16
C GLU A 110 2.74 6.04 -14.16
N PHE A 111 3.02 4.85 -13.67
CA PHE A 111 4.36 4.28 -13.60
C PHE A 111 4.40 2.98 -14.39
N SER A 112 5.53 2.72 -15.07
CA SER A 112 5.77 1.49 -15.82
C SER A 112 6.98 0.76 -15.29
N LEU A 113 6.84 -0.56 -15.12
CA LEU A 113 7.93 -1.47 -14.82
C LEU A 113 8.39 -2.15 -16.12
N PHE A 114 9.68 -2.01 -16.42
CA PHE A 114 10.26 -2.59 -17.63
C PHE A 114 11.11 -3.82 -17.29
N SER A 115 11.02 -4.85 -18.10
CA SER A 115 11.99 -5.95 -18.11
C SER A 115 13.37 -5.48 -18.55
N GLU A 116 14.38 -6.32 -18.39
CA GLU A 116 15.74 -6.09 -18.93
C GLU A 116 15.75 -5.93 -20.46
N TYR A 117 14.74 -6.41 -21.16
CA TYR A 117 14.60 -6.27 -22.61
C TYR A 117 13.77 -5.05 -23.02
N GLY A 118 13.39 -4.16 -22.07
CA GLY A 118 12.61 -2.97 -22.34
C GLY A 118 11.12 -3.22 -22.62
N VAL A 119 10.61 -4.40 -22.27
CA VAL A 119 9.17 -4.70 -22.37
C VAL A 119 8.48 -4.32 -21.06
N ILE A 120 7.30 -3.69 -21.14
CA ILE A 120 6.52 -3.35 -19.96
C ILE A 120 5.93 -4.62 -19.35
N GLU A 121 6.26 -4.89 -18.09
CA GLU A 121 5.76 -6.03 -17.31
C GLU A 121 4.55 -5.68 -16.45
N ALA A 122 4.47 -4.44 -16.01
CA ALA A 122 3.36 -3.94 -15.20
C ALA A 122 3.25 -2.41 -15.30
N LYS A 123 2.04 -1.91 -15.03
CA LYS A 123 1.76 -0.49 -14.84
C LYS A 123 1.10 -0.27 -13.48
N MET A 124 1.48 0.82 -12.81
CA MET A 124 0.81 1.33 -11.64
C MET A 124 0.22 2.69 -11.96
N LYS A 125 -1.11 2.81 -11.84
CA LYS A 125 -1.83 4.07 -11.93
C LYS A 125 -2.25 4.51 -10.53
N MET A 126 -2.00 5.76 -10.16
CA MET A 126 -2.47 6.39 -8.95
C MET A 126 -3.31 7.60 -9.28
N GLU A 127 -4.50 7.67 -8.72
CA GLU A 127 -5.47 8.76 -8.90
C GLU A 127 -5.79 9.35 -7.53
N PHE A 128 -5.62 10.67 -7.40
CA PHE A 128 -5.86 11.42 -6.18
C PHE A 128 -6.94 12.45 -6.40
N THR A 129 -7.99 12.36 -5.61
CA THR A 129 -9.10 13.32 -5.52
C THR A 129 -9.40 13.57 -4.03
N ASP A 130 -10.64 13.47 -3.58
CA ASP A 130 -11.02 13.26 -2.17
C ASP A 130 -10.72 11.82 -1.70
N LYS A 131 -10.33 10.96 -2.62
CA LYS A 131 -9.90 9.58 -2.42
C LYS A 131 -8.60 9.28 -3.17
N CYS A 132 -7.95 8.20 -2.78
CA CYS A 132 -6.79 7.66 -3.48
C CYS A 132 -7.15 6.31 -4.09
N THR A 133 -6.96 6.17 -5.41
CA THR A 133 -7.12 4.90 -6.12
C THR A 133 -5.78 4.45 -6.68
N MET A 134 -5.36 3.25 -6.33
CA MET A 134 -4.15 2.62 -6.84
C MET A 134 -4.52 1.39 -7.66
N THR A 135 -4.15 1.36 -8.93
CA THR A 135 -4.45 0.26 -9.86
C THR A 135 -3.17 -0.32 -10.44
N LEU A 136 -2.90 -1.58 -10.12
CA LEU A 136 -1.82 -2.36 -10.73
C LEU A 136 -2.38 -3.16 -11.89
N THR A 137 -1.84 -2.96 -13.11
CA THR A 137 -2.16 -3.73 -14.32
C THR A 137 -1.01 -4.68 -14.63
N HIS A 138 -1.32 -5.97 -14.75
CA HIS A 138 -0.36 -7.01 -15.12
C HIS A 138 -0.19 -7.06 -16.64
N LEU A 139 1.05 -6.96 -17.12
CA LEU A 139 1.42 -7.01 -18.54
C LEU A 139 2.54 -8.03 -18.80
N GLY A 140 2.86 -8.86 -17.81
CA GLY A 140 3.78 -9.98 -17.96
C GLY A 140 3.16 -11.15 -18.72
N GLN A 141 4.00 -12.03 -19.25
CA GLN A 141 3.54 -13.20 -20.00
C GLN A 141 3.02 -14.32 -19.10
N GLU A 142 3.62 -14.47 -17.92
CA GLU A 142 3.25 -15.53 -16.97
C GLU A 142 2.21 -15.02 -15.98
N PRO A 143 1.17 -15.81 -15.62
CA PRO A 143 0.20 -15.42 -14.61
C PRO A 143 0.84 -15.01 -13.29
N ALA A 144 0.30 -14.00 -12.63
CA ALA A 144 0.90 -13.39 -11.46
C ALA A 144 -0.06 -13.29 -10.27
N GLN A 145 0.49 -13.37 -9.06
CA GLN A 145 -0.15 -12.87 -7.85
C GLN A 145 0.19 -11.40 -7.66
N ALA A 146 -0.70 -10.67 -7.00
CA ALA A 146 -0.46 -9.28 -6.61
C ALA A 146 -1.09 -8.95 -5.27
N ALA A 147 -0.43 -8.07 -4.51
CA ALA A 147 -1.03 -7.41 -3.36
C ALA A 147 -0.56 -5.96 -3.24
N LEU A 148 -1.50 -5.07 -2.93
CA LEU A 148 -1.24 -3.71 -2.49
C LEU A 148 -1.13 -3.76 -0.96
N HIS A 149 0.11 -3.82 -0.45
CA HIS A 149 0.42 -4.10 0.97
C HIS A 149 0.33 -2.81 1.81
N SER A 150 -0.89 -2.26 1.93
CA SER A 150 -1.14 -0.96 2.54
C SER A 150 -0.88 -0.97 4.04
N TYR A 151 0.08 -0.17 4.50
CA TYR A 151 0.33 0.15 5.91
C TYR A 151 -0.50 1.38 6.29
N PHE A 152 -1.61 1.22 6.99
CA PHE A 152 -2.39 2.36 7.46
C PHE A 152 -1.74 2.96 8.70
N ASN A 153 -1.62 4.30 8.69
CA ASN A 153 -1.21 5.07 9.85
C ASN A 153 -2.37 5.14 10.84
N ILE A 154 -2.14 4.83 12.10
CA ILE A 154 -3.16 4.83 13.16
C ILE A 154 -2.62 5.51 14.41
N GLY A 155 -3.51 6.09 15.19
CA GLY A 155 -3.10 6.79 16.41
C GLY A 155 -2.62 5.82 17.50
N ASP A 156 -3.35 4.72 17.71
CA ASP A 156 -2.99 3.66 18.67
C ASP A 156 -3.67 2.34 18.29
N ILE A 157 -2.90 1.27 18.20
CA ILE A 157 -3.39 -0.08 17.84
C ILE A 157 -4.48 -0.59 18.78
N SER A 158 -4.47 -0.18 20.05
CA SER A 158 -5.49 -0.56 21.03
C SER A 158 -6.84 0.16 20.84
N GLN A 159 -6.87 1.21 20.02
CA GLN A 159 -8.03 2.05 19.78
C GLN A 159 -8.62 1.90 18.37
N ILE A 160 -8.21 0.86 17.65
CA ILE A 160 -8.75 0.59 16.32
C ILE A 160 -9.69 -0.61 16.29
N GLU A 161 -10.53 -0.61 15.27
CA GLU A 161 -11.32 -1.77 14.85
C GLU A 161 -11.24 -1.92 13.34
N VAL A 162 -11.00 -3.15 12.87
CA VAL A 162 -11.10 -3.50 11.44
C VAL A 162 -12.42 -4.25 11.26
N GLN A 163 -13.34 -3.67 10.49
CA GLN A 163 -14.72 -4.13 10.35
C GLN A 163 -14.98 -4.66 8.95
N ASN A 164 -16.02 -5.50 8.84
CA ASN A 164 -16.47 -6.10 7.61
C ASN A 164 -15.47 -7.07 6.98
N LEU A 165 -14.77 -7.82 7.83
CA LEU A 165 -13.93 -8.94 7.42
C LEU A 165 -14.78 -10.22 7.35
N PRO A 166 -14.43 -11.19 6.49
CA PRO A 166 -15.02 -12.53 6.56
C PRO A 166 -14.84 -13.18 7.94
N SER A 167 -15.72 -14.08 8.31
CA SER A 167 -15.70 -14.76 9.62
C SER A 167 -14.68 -15.89 9.71
N ARG A 168 -13.90 -16.12 8.65
CA ARG A 168 -12.86 -17.16 8.57
C ARG A 168 -11.65 -16.68 7.81
N CYS A 169 -10.46 -17.01 8.29
CA CYS A 169 -9.20 -16.72 7.62
C CYS A 169 -8.23 -17.90 7.67
N TYR A 170 -7.22 -17.88 6.81
CA TYR A 170 -6.01 -18.66 7.01
C TYR A 170 -5.08 -17.86 7.93
N ASP A 171 -4.84 -18.35 9.14
CA ASP A 171 -3.93 -17.78 10.12
C ASP A 171 -2.51 -18.29 9.83
N SER A 172 -1.67 -17.44 9.24
CA SER A 172 -0.29 -17.77 8.88
C SER A 172 0.60 -18.05 10.09
N LEU A 173 0.26 -17.46 11.26
CA LEU A 173 1.02 -17.71 12.50
C LEU A 173 0.76 -19.10 13.06
N GLN A 174 -0.45 -19.64 12.83
CA GLN A 174 -0.85 -20.98 13.27
C GLN A 174 -0.77 -22.02 12.16
N GLY A 175 -0.66 -21.62 10.90
CA GLY A 175 -0.62 -22.48 9.73
C GLY A 175 -1.94 -23.22 9.45
N LYS A 176 -3.08 -22.63 9.81
CA LYS A 176 -4.41 -23.26 9.65
C LYS A 176 -5.52 -22.25 9.43
N HIS A 177 -6.65 -22.72 8.88
CA HIS A 177 -7.88 -21.94 8.86
C HIS A 177 -8.49 -21.83 10.27
N THR A 178 -8.95 -20.61 10.59
CA THR A 178 -9.49 -20.27 11.91
C THR A 178 -10.74 -19.40 11.73
N ASP A 179 -11.77 -19.69 12.53
CA ASP A 179 -12.94 -18.83 12.62
C ASP A 179 -12.61 -17.62 13.50
N VAL A 180 -13.00 -16.45 13.07
CA VAL A 180 -12.65 -15.17 13.68
C VAL A 180 -13.84 -14.20 13.63
N PRO A 181 -13.92 -13.21 14.51
CA PRO A 181 -14.95 -12.18 14.40
C PRO A 181 -14.80 -11.36 13.11
N SER A 182 -15.92 -10.95 12.50
CA SER A 182 -15.92 -10.04 11.34
C SER A 182 -15.46 -8.61 11.68
N THR A 183 -15.49 -8.24 12.96
CA THR A 183 -14.87 -7.04 13.49
C THR A 183 -13.67 -7.45 14.36
N ARG A 184 -12.48 -7.02 13.97
CA ARG A 184 -11.23 -7.37 14.65
C ARG A 184 -10.68 -6.17 15.43
N LYS A 185 -10.38 -6.40 16.72
CA LYS A 185 -9.42 -5.62 17.49
C LYS A 185 -8.07 -6.33 17.43
N ILE A 186 -7.01 -5.57 17.47
CA ILE A 186 -5.65 -6.12 17.40
C ILE A 186 -5.06 -6.08 18.82
N GLU A 187 -4.94 -7.24 19.44
CA GLU A 187 -4.48 -7.40 20.81
C GLU A 187 -3.25 -8.32 20.92
N GLN A 188 -2.80 -8.81 19.75
CA GLN A 188 -1.62 -9.65 19.58
C GLN A 188 -1.15 -9.60 18.13
N GLY A 189 -0.04 -10.26 17.80
CA GLY A 189 0.38 -10.43 16.42
C GLY A 189 -0.71 -11.07 15.56
N VAL A 190 -0.94 -10.52 14.37
CA VAL A 190 -1.91 -11.02 13.40
C VAL A 190 -1.26 -11.13 12.03
N ASP A 191 -1.53 -12.24 11.35
CA ASP A 191 -1.16 -12.51 9.96
C ASP A 191 -2.23 -13.43 9.37
N CYS A 192 -3.30 -12.81 8.88
CA CYS A 192 -4.51 -13.50 8.46
C CYS A 192 -4.83 -13.19 7.00
N ILE A 193 -5.01 -14.23 6.19
CA ILE A 193 -5.47 -14.14 4.80
C ILE A 193 -6.93 -14.56 4.76
N TYR A 194 -7.78 -13.65 4.33
CA TYR A 194 -9.22 -13.85 4.15
C TYR A 194 -9.55 -14.03 2.67
N THR A 195 -10.41 -14.97 2.33
CA THR A 195 -11.06 -14.98 1.01
C THR A 195 -12.09 -13.87 0.97
N LEU A 196 -12.03 -13.00 -0.03
CA LEU A 196 -12.89 -11.82 -0.15
C LEU A 196 -14.35 -12.24 -0.33
N GLU A 197 -15.24 -11.76 0.53
CA GLU A 197 -16.70 -11.95 0.44
C GLU A 197 -17.41 -10.65 0.07
N GLU A 198 -16.98 -9.53 0.66
CA GLU A 198 -17.49 -8.19 0.42
C GLU A 198 -16.37 -7.30 -0.08
N ASP A 199 -16.67 -6.39 -0.99
CA ASP A 199 -15.68 -5.54 -1.65
C ASP A 199 -15.14 -4.39 -0.76
N LYS A 200 -15.63 -4.24 0.47
CA LYS A 200 -15.28 -3.14 1.38
C LYS A 200 -14.84 -3.63 2.75
N THR A 201 -13.77 -3.05 3.22
CA THR A 201 -13.30 -3.17 4.61
C THR A 201 -13.20 -1.79 5.23
N PHE A 202 -13.45 -1.68 6.53
CA PHE A 202 -13.40 -0.41 7.24
C PHE A 202 -12.39 -0.48 8.38
N LEU A 203 -11.55 0.54 8.46
CA LEU A 203 -10.68 0.79 9.60
C LEU A 203 -11.24 1.96 10.40
N VAL A 204 -11.72 1.69 11.60
CA VAL A 204 -12.14 2.72 12.55
C VAL A 204 -10.98 3.02 13.47
N ASP A 205 -10.53 4.26 13.49
CA ASP A 205 -9.42 4.76 14.32
C ASP A 205 -9.96 5.83 15.27
N LYS A 206 -10.21 5.42 16.51
CA LYS A 206 -10.79 6.29 17.54
C LYS A 206 -9.80 7.36 18.01
N ALA A 207 -8.49 7.06 17.99
CA ALA A 207 -7.47 8.00 18.42
C ALA A 207 -7.34 9.19 17.45
N PHE A 208 -7.49 8.96 16.14
CA PHE A 208 -7.52 10.01 15.12
C PHE A 208 -8.94 10.44 14.74
N ASN A 209 -9.97 9.93 15.42
CA ASN A 209 -11.38 10.24 15.16
C ASN A 209 -11.75 10.11 13.67
N ARG A 210 -11.37 9.01 13.05
CA ARG A 210 -11.60 8.79 11.62
C ARG A 210 -12.01 7.37 11.29
N ARG A 211 -12.69 7.23 10.15
CA ARG A 211 -12.98 5.96 9.50
C ARG A 211 -12.35 5.95 8.11
N ILE A 212 -11.57 4.92 7.82
CA ILE A 212 -11.01 4.69 6.50
C ILE A 212 -11.77 3.53 5.86
N GLN A 213 -12.32 3.77 4.66
CA GLN A 213 -12.91 2.74 3.82
C GLN A 213 -11.88 2.30 2.79
N ILE A 214 -11.69 1.01 2.67
CA ILE A 214 -10.90 0.35 1.64
C ILE A 214 -11.86 -0.40 0.73
N THR A 215 -11.93 -0.04 -0.56
CA THR A 215 -12.69 -0.80 -1.55
C THR A 215 -11.73 -1.63 -2.39
N HIS A 216 -11.97 -2.94 -2.43
CA HIS A 216 -11.11 -3.93 -3.05
C HIS A 216 -11.65 -4.31 -4.43
N HIS A 217 -11.11 -3.70 -5.51
CA HIS A 217 -11.56 -3.98 -6.86
C HIS A 217 -10.75 -5.11 -7.50
N HIS A 218 -11.44 -6.11 -8.05
CA HIS A 218 -10.84 -7.26 -8.72
C HIS A 218 -9.88 -8.07 -7.85
N ALA A 219 -10.00 -7.94 -6.54
CA ALA A 219 -9.31 -8.75 -5.54
C ALA A 219 -10.07 -10.06 -5.29
N ASP A 220 -9.39 -11.03 -4.71
CA ASP A 220 -10.00 -12.27 -4.20
C ASP A 220 -9.63 -12.52 -2.73
N SER A 221 -8.74 -11.71 -2.20
CA SER A 221 -8.21 -11.87 -0.85
C SER A 221 -7.99 -10.51 -0.15
N ILE A 222 -8.12 -10.53 1.17
CA ILE A 222 -7.69 -9.45 2.07
C ILE A 222 -6.64 -10.03 3.01
N VAL A 223 -5.56 -9.29 3.27
CA VAL A 223 -4.59 -9.66 4.29
C VAL A 223 -4.64 -8.66 5.44
N LEU A 224 -4.80 -9.14 6.66
CA LEU A 224 -4.69 -8.35 7.89
C LEU A 224 -3.40 -8.73 8.59
N TRP A 225 -2.51 -7.75 8.77
CA TRP A 225 -1.21 -7.98 9.38
C TRP A 225 -0.81 -6.88 10.37
N ASN A 226 -0.26 -7.31 11.49
CA ASN A 226 0.48 -6.48 12.43
C ASN A 226 1.54 -7.35 13.11
N PRO A 227 2.82 -6.94 13.14
CA PRO A 227 3.89 -7.77 13.70
C PRO A 227 3.86 -7.88 15.22
N TRP A 228 3.11 -6.99 15.91
CA TRP A 228 3.09 -6.86 17.35
C TRP A 228 4.51 -6.63 17.88
N GLU A 229 4.92 -7.33 18.91
CA GLU A 229 6.25 -7.18 19.54
C GLU A 229 7.40 -7.75 18.69
N LYS A 230 7.12 -8.45 17.59
CA LYS A 230 8.16 -8.81 16.62
C LYS A 230 8.56 -7.56 15.86
N THR A 231 9.85 -7.24 15.85
CA THR A 231 10.37 -6.04 15.18
C THR A 231 10.94 -6.41 13.81
N PRO A 232 10.21 -6.18 12.71
CA PRO A 232 10.76 -6.33 11.36
C PRO A 232 11.91 -5.37 11.11
N SER A 233 12.73 -5.66 10.10
CA SER A 233 13.79 -4.73 9.65
C SER A 233 13.23 -3.35 9.34
N ALA A 234 14.00 -2.31 9.62
CA ALA A 234 13.66 -0.91 9.39
C ALA A 234 12.34 -0.47 10.09
N MET A 235 12.04 -1.01 11.27
CA MET A 235 10.93 -0.61 12.13
C MET A 235 11.43 -0.43 13.56
N LYS A 236 10.99 0.61 14.27
CA LYS A 236 11.21 0.76 15.70
C LYS A 236 10.47 -0.33 16.48
N ALA A 237 10.94 -0.67 17.70
CA ALA A 237 10.33 -1.72 18.51
C ALA A 237 8.86 -1.46 18.87
N ASP A 238 8.46 -0.21 18.96
CA ASP A 238 7.10 0.24 19.25
C ASP A 238 6.30 0.62 17.97
N GLY A 239 6.92 0.54 16.79
CA GLY A 239 6.31 0.94 15.51
C GLY A 239 5.00 0.22 15.18
N TYR A 240 4.81 -1.01 15.72
CA TYR A 240 3.57 -1.77 15.55
C TYR A 240 2.34 -1.07 16.15
N ARG A 241 2.55 -0.14 17.11
CA ARG A 241 1.46 0.57 17.78
C ARG A 241 0.76 1.59 16.89
N ASN A 242 1.46 2.08 15.86
CA ASN A 242 0.99 3.17 15.00
C ASN A 242 0.72 2.72 13.56
N MET A 243 0.65 1.41 13.29
CA MET A 243 0.31 0.89 11.98
C MET A 243 -0.54 -0.37 12.05
N VAL A 244 -1.31 -0.59 10.99
CA VAL A 244 -1.94 -1.87 10.69
C VAL A 244 -1.95 -2.06 9.18
N CYS A 245 -1.64 -3.26 8.69
CA CYS A 245 -1.79 -3.58 7.26
C CYS A 245 -3.16 -4.17 6.99
N ILE A 246 -3.84 -3.60 5.99
CA ILE A 246 -5.05 -4.16 5.37
C ILE A 246 -4.78 -4.17 3.89
N GLU A 247 -4.46 -5.33 3.35
CA GLU A 247 -3.96 -5.47 1.99
C GLU A 247 -5.08 -5.87 1.04
N THR A 248 -5.10 -5.25 -0.12
CA THR A 248 -5.93 -5.67 -1.25
C THR A 248 -5.12 -6.65 -2.08
N ALA A 249 -5.58 -7.89 -2.19
CA ALA A 249 -4.77 -8.94 -2.79
C ALA A 249 -5.56 -9.81 -3.78
N ARG A 250 -4.82 -10.38 -4.75
CA ARG A 250 -5.29 -11.39 -5.69
C ARG A 250 -4.30 -12.54 -5.67
N LEU A 251 -4.62 -13.57 -4.89
CA LEU A 251 -3.73 -14.66 -4.53
C LEU A 251 -4.16 -16.02 -5.10
N GLU A 252 -5.48 -16.24 -5.20
CA GLU A 252 -6.08 -17.50 -5.64
C GLU A 252 -6.27 -17.53 -7.16
N LYS A 253 -6.91 -16.49 -7.72
CA LYS A 253 -7.12 -16.34 -9.16
C LYS A 253 -6.04 -15.45 -9.74
N LEU A 254 -4.98 -16.04 -10.27
CA LEU A 254 -3.83 -15.30 -10.79
C LEU A 254 -4.25 -14.29 -11.86
N LEU A 255 -3.64 -13.11 -11.83
CA LEU A 255 -3.78 -12.09 -12.87
C LEU A 255 -3.25 -12.64 -14.19
N GLN A 256 -4.07 -12.55 -15.23
CA GLN A 256 -3.67 -12.82 -16.61
C GLN A 256 -3.24 -11.51 -17.29
N PHE A 257 -2.58 -11.61 -18.43
CA PHE A 257 -2.16 -10.44 -19.22
C PHE A 257 -3.33 -9.46 -19.45
N GLY A 258 -3.13 -8.19 -19.09
CA GLY A 258 -4.11 -7.11 -19.20
C GLY A 258 -5.08 -7.01 -18.03
N GLU A 259 -5.08 -7.95 -17.08
CA GLU A 259 -5.91 -7.85 -15.89
C GLU A 259 -5.30 -6.93 -14.83
N SER A 260 -6.15 -6.38 -13.97
CA SER A 260 -5.79 -5.43 -12.94
C SER A 260 -6.34 -5.80 -11.57
N ILE A 261 -5.70 -5.27 -10.53
CA ILE A 261 -6.22 -5.21 -9.16
C ILE A 261 -6.14 -3.77 -8.69
N SER A 262 -7.12 -3.31 -7.91
CA SER A 262 -7.15 -1.92 -7.44
C SER A 262 -7.63 -1.81 -6.00
N ALA A 263 -7.05 -0.87 -5.25
CA ALA A 263 -7.53 -0.41 -3.97
C ALA A 263 -7.97 1.05 -4.06
N GLU A 264 -9.19 1.34 -3.65
CA GLU A 264 -9.69 2.70 -3.49
C GLU A 264 -9.82 3.01 -1.99
N ILE A 265 -9.19 4.10 -1.56
CA ILE A 265 -9.10 4.50 -0.16
C ILE A 265 -9.83 5.84 0.02
N THR A 266 -10.78 5.87 0.96
CA THR A 266 -11.50 7.08 1.36
C THR A 266 -11.42 7.24 2.87
N ALA A 267 -11.14 8.45 3.36
CA ALA A 267 -11.16 8.76 4.78
C ALA A 267 -12.27 9.76 5.10
N SER A 268 -12.99 9.53 6.18
CA SER A 268 -14.01 10.42 6.73
C SER A 268 -13.86 10.53 8.24
N LEU A 269 -14.49 11.52 8.84
CA LEU A 269 -14.64 11.54 10.30
C LEU A 269 -15.39 10.27 10.75
N ALA A 270 -15.01 9.70 11.87
CA ALA A 270 -15.74 8.58 12.44
C ALA A 270 -17.08 9.11 13.02
N ASP A 271 -18.18 8.48 12.63
CA ASP A 271 -19.44 8.59 13.36
C ASP A 271 -19.28 7.76 14.64
N ILE A 272 -18.84 8.41 15.74
CA ILE A 272 -18.61 7.78 17.05
C ILE A 272 -19.88 7.84 17.88
#